data_ea247e4f52cb8194a6c0a351fb05fb52
#
_entry.id   ea247e4f52cb8194a6c0a351fb05fb52
#
_cell.length_a   1.000
_cell.length_b   1.000
_cell.length_c   1.000
_cell.angle_alpha   90.00
_cell.angle_beta   90.00
_cell.angle_gamma   90.00
#
_symmetry.space_group_name_H-M   'P 1'
#
loop_
_entity.id
_entity.type
_entity.pdbx_description
1 polymer ?
#
loop_
_entity_poly.entity_id
_entity_poly.type
_entity_poly.pdbx_seq_one_letter_code
_entity_poly.pdbx_strand_id
1 'polypeptide(L)'
;MKMNINPKSWLSTFQKGALALTLVMSLVLISGCDNDDDSDTPEGNSIVKIAQGNSNLSTLVAALTKYPDLVATLSGDGEFTVFAPTNTAFTNLLSAIGQTSINDVPEDVLKSVLQYHVITSGAVRSTALTNGNVEAANGEDIAVNTSGGVKLNGTVNVTTADVVASNGIVHVVDAVLVPPSIVPIVGTIVAPAYFNKNFTTLIAAVKAADASILTTLLGNGPSNKKLTLFAPTNAAFAAAGITTLPNKETLNAVLKYHVIDDEVRAAELPEGSAAITTLGGKFYLSNNGSEGVFINAKTKVTATDIVGKNGVVHVIDRTLLPPSKTIAGIATDLSTAATPQFTQLVAALARTSGTENDLLAAVSSGDANLTVFAPTDAAFEALYDALEVDGVNDIPLATLTAVLKHHVVAARVFSTDLTNGSVATLNGNVTISATNKTVTDENGNVANLSADAALLNVLATNGVIHTIDRVLLPD
;
A
#
# COMPACT_ATOMS: atom_id res chain seq x y z
N MET A 1 8.26 -38.02 -26.42
CA MET A 1 9.25 -37.40 -27.29
C MET A 1 9.75 -36.15 -26.58
N LYS A 2 10.90 -36.26 -25.92
CA LYS A 2 11.49 -35.20 -25.10
C LYS A 2 12.35 -34.33 -26.01
N MET A 3 12.08 -33.03 -26.08
CA MET A 3 13.01 -32.08 -26.66
C MET A 3 13.65 -31.27 -25.52
N ASN A 4 14.95 -31.52 -25.41
CA ASN A 4 15.90 -30.91 -24.51
C ASN A 4 16.48 -29.66 -25.22
N ILE A 5 16.34 -28.46 -24.70
CA ILE A 5 17.02 -27.26 -25.22
C ILE A 5 17.88 -26.68 -24.12
N ASN A 6 19.17 -26.79 -24.32
CA ASN A 6 20.27 -26.37 -23.48
C ASN A 6 20.55 -24.86 -23.67
N PRO A 7 20.62 -24.03 -22.61
CA PRO A 7 21.01 -22.62 -22.70
C PRO A 7 22.49 -22.46 -22.30
N LYS A 8 23.40 -22.55 -23.25
CA LYS A 8 24.79 -22.06 -23.09
C LYS A 8 25.34 -21.71 -24.46
N SER A 9 25.40 -20.45 -24.76
CA SER A 9 26.48 -19.80 -25.51
C SER A 9 26.05 -18.41 -25.98
N TRP A 10 26.51 -17.41 -25.26
CA TRP A 10 26.81 -16.07 -25.80
C TRP A 10 27.44 -15.23 -24.66
N LEU A 11 28.61 -15.68 -24.25
CA LEU A 11 29.56 -14.88 -23.52
C LEU A 11 30.92 -15.15 -24.14
N SER A 12 31.43 -14.27 -24.97
CA SER A 12 32.85 -13.97 -25.06
C SER A 12 33.10 -12.87 -26.09
N THR A 13 33.97 -12.02 -25.70
CA THR A 13 34.75 -11.10 -26.50
C THR A 13 34.27 -9.66 -26.52
N PHE A 14 34.75 -8.88 -25.57
CA PHE A 14 35.63 -7.72 -25.86
C PHE A 14 36.24 -7.25 -24.54
N GLN A 15 37.50 -7.61 -24.41
CA GLN A 15 38.41 -7.12 -23.36
C GLN A 15 39.52 -6.30 -24.00
N LYS A 16 39.81 -5.14 -23.38
CA LYS A 16 41.05 -4.36 -23.44
C LYS A 16 41.22 -3.28 -24.53
N GLY A 17 41.41 -2.08 -24.01
CA GLY A 17 42.00 -0.93 -24.72
C GLY A 17 41.93 0.34 -23.88
N ALA A 18 42.69 0.40 -22.79
CA ALA A 18 43.06 1.67 -22.15
C ALA A 18 44.31 2.20 -22.83
N LEU A 19 44.36 3.48 -23.18
CA LEU A 19 45.53 4.37 -23.00
C LEU A 19 45.23 5.82 -23.45
N ALA A 20 45.23 6.70 -22.51
CA ALA A 20 45.99 7.94 -22.28
C ALA A 20 46.19 8.95 -23.42
N LEU A 21 45.72 10.14 -23.17
CA LEU A 21 46.42 11.44 -23.14
C LEU A 21 47.17 11.90 -24.41
N THR A 22 46.74 12.99 -25.02
CA THR A 22 47.53 14.25 -25.07
C THR A 22 46.80 15.38 -25.82
N LEU A 23 46.80 16.49 -25.19
CA LEU A 23 46.47 17.83 -25.66
C LEU A 23 47.45 18.28 -26.76
N VAL A 24 46.96 18.65 -27.95
CA VAL A 24 47.67 19.57 -28.84
C VAL A 24 46.68 20.51 -29.53
N MET A 25 46.82 21.77 -29.18
CA MET A 25 46.21 22.94 -29.79
C MET A 25 47.01 23.28 -31.05
N SER A 26 46.38 23.22 -32.22
CA SER A 26 46.93 23.87 -33.42
C SER A 26 45.81 24.45 -34.27
N LEU A 27 45.84 25.76 -34.29
CA LEU A 27 45.06 26.64 -35.15
C LEU A 27 45.57 26.51 -36.58
N VAL A 28 44.72 26.07 -37.51
CA VAL A 28 44.97 26.22 -38.94
C VAL A 28 43.73 26.79 -39.59
N LEU A 29 43.88 28.05 -40.02
CA LEU A 29 43.00 28.70 -40.98
C LEU A 29 43.29 28.13 -42.38
N ILE A 30 42.31 27.49 -42.99
CA ILE A 30 42.31 27.30 -44.45
C ILE A 30 40.94 27.68 -44.97
N SER A 31 40.90 28.74 -45.78
CA SER A 31 39.81 29.07 -46.67
C SER A 31 39.79 28.09 -47.82
N GLY A 32 38.59 27.67 -48.25
CA GLY A 32 38.40 26.87 -49.46
C GLY A 32 36.96 26.45 -49.65
N CYS A 33 36.24 27.23 -50.40
CA CYS A 33 35.12 27.03 -51.36
C CYS A 33 34.32 25.72 -51.42
N ASP A 34 33.03 25.96 -51.40
CA ASP A 34 31.93 25.36 -52.21
C ASP A 34 31.84 23.85 -52.33
N ASN A 35 30.83 23.33 -51.61
CA ASN A 35 29.89 22.38 -52.22
C ASN A 35 28.51 22.64 -51.64
N ASP A 36 27.63 23.08 -52.49
CA ASP A 36 26.19 23.12 -52.28
C ASP A 36 25.68 21.70 -52.09
N ASP A 37 25.45 21.27 -50.86
CA ASP A 37 24.52 20.26 -50.52
C ASP A 37 23.39 20.96 -49.72
N ASP A 38 22.36 21.37 -50.48
CA ASP A 38 21.07 21.81 -49.97
C ASP A 38 20.41 20.67 -49.22
N SER A 39 20.84 20.39 -48.01
CA SER A 39 20.00 19.77 -46.97
C SER A 39 19.33 20.92 -46.22
N ASP A 40 18.17 21.34 -46.68
CA ASP A 40 17.21 22.20 -45.99
C ASP A 40 16.74 21.53 -44.71
N THR A 41 17.63 21.29 -43.75
CA THR A 41 17.25 21.08 -42.35
C THR A 41 17.09 22.46 -41.74
N PRO A 42 15.90 22.85 -41.26
CA PRO A 42 15.69 24.13 -40.60
C PRO A 42 16.69 24.23 -39.43
N GLU A 43 17.67 25.13 -39.50
CA GLU A 43 18.51 25.50 -38.38
C GLU A 43 17.64 26.15 -37.29
N GLY A 44 16.92 25.32 -36.53
CA GLY A 44 16.02 25.76 -35.49
C GLY A 44 16.25 24.99 -34.21
N ASN A 45 15.77 25.54 -33.11
CA ASN A 45 15.77 24.83 -31.83
C ASN A 45 14.73 23.69 -31.88
N SER A 46 15.13 22.48 -31.47
CA SER A 46 14.19 21.37 -31.28
C SER A 46 13.14 21.70 -30.21
N ILE A 47 12.03 20.94 -30.19
CA ILE A 47 10.98 21.06 -29.17
C ILE A 47 11.55 21.09 -27.75
N VAL A 48 12.52 20.21 -27.47
CA VAL A 48 13.16 20.14 -26.14
C VAL A 48 13.98 21.41 -25.84
N LYS A 49 14.72 21.96 -26.82
CA LYS A 49 15.47 23.20 -26.64
C LYS A 49 14.54 24.41 -26.44
N ILE A 50 13.40 24.46 -27.13
CA ILE A 50 12.39 25.50 -26.92
C ILE A 50 11.84 25.43 -25.50
N ALA A 51 11.50 24.24 -25.02
CA ALA A 51 11.02 24.04 -23.66
C ALA A 51 12.08 24.46 -22.62
N GLN A 52 13.35 24.08 -22.81
CA GLN A 52 14.47 24.46 -21.94
C GLN A 52 14.73 25.97 -21.91
N GLY A 53 14.50 26.67 -23.03
CA GLY A 53 14.64 28.12 -23.14
C GLY A 53 13.47 28.91 -22.50
N ASN A 54 12.40 28.25 -22.06
CA ASN A 54 11.22 28.89 -21.48
C ASN A 54 11.08 28.58 -19.98
N SER A 55 11.34 29.58 -19.14
CA SER A 55 11.25 29.44 -17.68
C SER A 55 9.88 29.00 -17.17
N ASN A 56 8.79 29.29 -17.91
CA ASN A 56 7.43 28.85 -17.56
C ASN A 56 7.19 27.35 -17.81
N LEU A 57 8.11 26.66 -18.48
CA LEU A 57 8.05 25.23 -18.80
C LEU A 57 9.09 24.40 -18.00
N SER A 58 9.75 24.98 -17.00
CA SER A 58 10.82 24.33 -16.26
C SER A 58 10.38 23.03 -15.58
N THR A 59 9.14 22.93 -15.10
CA THR A 59 8.57 21.72 -14.52
C THR A 59 8.36 20.62 -15.58
N LEU A 60 7.92 21.00 -16.79
CA LEU A 60 7.83 20.06 -17.93
C LEU A 60 9.21 19.51 -18.29
N VAL A 61 10.23 20.37 -18.37
CA VAL A 61 11.62 19.95 -18.63
C VAL A 61 12.11 19.01 -17.57
N ALA A 62 11.89 19.32 -16.27
CA ALA A 62 12.26 18.45 -15.17
C ALA A 62 11.53 17.08 -15.21
N ALA A 63 10.27 17.05 -15.66
CA ALA A 63 9.54 15.81 -15.86
C ALA A 63 10.09 14.99 -17.04
N LEU A 64 10.35 15.63 -18.18
CA LEU A 64 10.88 14.98 -19.38
C LEU A 64 12.28 14.39 -19.17
N THR A 65 13.17 15.08 -18.44
CA THR A 65 14.54 14.61 -18.18
C THR A 65 14.63 13.30 -17.40
N LYS A 66 13.55 12.85 -16.78
CA LYS A 66 13.47 11.52 -16.17
C LYS A 66 13.37 10.39 -17.20
N TYR A 67 13.01 10.70 -18.45
CA TYR A 67 12.76 9.72 -19.52
C TYR A 67 13.67 10.03 -20.72
N PRO A 68 14.92 9.49 -20.73
CA PRO A 68 15.88 9.75 -21.81
C PRO A 68 15.35 9.35 -23.19
N ASP A 69 14.52 8.34 -23.28
CA ASP A 69 13.85 7.89 -24.50
C ASP A 69 12.88 8.94 -25.07
N LEU A 70 12.08 9.59 -24.22
CA LEU A 70 11.20 10.69 -24.63
C LEU A 70 12.00 11.93 -25.03
N VAL A 71 13.07 12.25 -24.29
CA VAL A 71 13.97 13.36 -24.66
C VAL A 71 14.63 13.09 -26.01
N ALA A 72 15.13 11.88 -26.25
CA ALA A 72 15.73 11.51 -27.53
C ALA A 72 14.72 11.63 -28.69
N THR A 73 13.50 11.12 -28.51
CA THR A 73 12.42 11.22 -29.51
C THR A 73 12.10 12.68 -29.84
N LEU A 74 11.88 13.53 -28.83
CA LEU A 74 11.49 14.95 -29.02
C LEU A 74 12.66 15.87 -29.35
N SER A 75 13.90 15.37 -29.35
CA SER A 75 15.10 16.09 -29.81
C SER A 75 15.55 15.66 -31.19
N GLY A 76 15.11 14.49 -31.66
CA GLY A 76 15.48 13.90 -32.95
C GLY A 76 14.62 14.43 -34.10
N ASP A 77 14.88 13.84 -35.28
CA ASP A 77 14.14 14.14 -36.50
C ASP A 77 12.73 13.61 -36.37
N GLY A 78 11.75 14.39 -36.83
CA GLY A 78 10.34 14.04 -36.78
C GLY A 78 9.48 15.27 -36.97
N GLU A 79 8.17 15.02 -37.04
CA GLU A 79 7.16 16.08 -37.06
C GLU A 79 6.20 15.85 -35.89
N PHE A 80 6.39 16.58 -34.80
CA PHE A 80 5.60 16.43 -33.60
C PHE A 80 4.71 17.65 -33.35
N THR A 81 3.57 17.43 -32.72
CA THR A 81 2.83 18.50 -32.04
C THR A 81 2.86 18.25 -30.56
N VAL A 82 3.34 19.23 -29.78
CA VAL A 82 3.44 19.11 -28.32
C VAL A 82 2.55 20.14 -27.64
N PHE A 83 1.63 19.70 -26.82
CA PHE A 83 0.90 20.57 -25.89
C PHE A 83 1.70 20.71 -24.61
N ALA A 84 2.35 21.87 -24.40
CA ALA A 84 3.28 22.10 -23.30
C ALA A 84 2.61 22.77 -22.09
N PRO A 85 2.36 22.04 -20.98
CA PRO A 85 1.76 22.63 -19.79
C PRO A 85 2.75 23.53 -19.05
N THR A 86 2.23 24.66 -18.54
CA THR A 86 3.00 25.60 -17.74
C THR A 86 3.35 25.05 -16.35
N ASN A 87 4.29 25.69 -15.65
CA ASN A 87 4.59 25.36 -14.25
C ASN A 87 3.34 25.45 -13.35
N THR A 88 2.50 26.47 -13.57
CA THR A 88 1.23 26.65 -12.86
C THR A 88 0.27 25.47 -13.15
N ALA A 89 0.22 24.98 -14.37
CA ALA A 89 -0.58 23.81 -14.74
C ALA A 89 -0.18 22.56 -13.95
N PHE A 90 1.13 22.33 -13.80
CA PHE A 90 1.66 21.25 -12.95
C PHE A 90 1.35 21.46 -11.47
N THR A 91 1.52 22.68 -10.94
CA THR A 91 1.19 22.98 -9.54
C THR A 91 -0.28 22.69 -9.23
N ASN A 92 -1.19 23.09 -10.12
CA ASN A 92 -2.62 22.85 -9.97
C ASN A 92 -2.95 21.35 -10.01
N LEU A 93 -2.34 20.59 -10.93
CA LEU A 93 -2.54 19.14 -10.99
C LEU A 93 -2.01 18.47 -9.72
N LEU A 94 -0.77 18.77 -9.29
CA LEU A 94 -0.17 18.19 -8.09
C LEU A 94 -1.04 18.44 -6.86
N SER A 95 -1.56 19.64 -6.70
CA SER A 95 -2.51 19.97 -5.63
C SER A 95 -3.78 19.12 -5.71
N ALA A 96 -4.36 18.97 -6.92
CA ALA A 96 -5.59 18.20 -7.12
C ALA A 96 -5.43 16.70 -6.85
N ILE A 97 -4.21 16.16 -6.99
CA ILE A 97 -3.89 14.74 -6.71
C ILE A 97 -3.25 14.53 -5.33
N GLY A 98 -3.15 15.60 -4.51
CA GLY A 98 -2.58 15.51 -3.15
C GLY A 98 -1.08 15.29 -3.09
N GLN A 99 -0.32 15.71 -4.13
CA GLN A 99 1.13 15.60 -4.20
C GLN A 99 1.79 17.00 -4.15
N THR A 100 3.04 17.04 -3.69
CA THR A 100 3.84 18.29 -3.63
C THR A 100 4.93 18.35 -4.68
N SER A 101 5.28 17.20 -5.26
CA SER A 101 6.37 17.08 -6.24
C SER A 101 6.03 16.05 -7.32
N ILE A 102 6.44 16.33 -8.57
CA ILE A 102 6.42 15.35 -9.67
C ILE A 102 7.30 14.12 -9.39
N ASN A 103 8.24 14.24 -8.42
CA ASN A 103 9.11 13.14 -8.01
C ASN A 103 8.40 12.08 -7.17
N ASP A 104 7.23 12.40 -6.65
CA ASP A 104 6.41 11.48 -5.85
C ASP A 104 5.45 10.66 -6.72
N VAL A 105 5.22 11.13 -7.96
CA VAL A 105 4.36 10.44 -8.93
C VAL A 105 5.07 9.19 -9.46
N PRO A 106 4.38 8.02 -9.56
CA PRO A 106 4.93 6.82 -10.18
C PRO A 106 5.40 7.08 -11.61
N GLU A 107 6.53 6.47 -11.98
CA GLU A 107 7.17 6.73 -13.27
C GLU A 107 6.31 6.37 -14.46
N ASP A 108 5.60 5.24 -14.41
CA ASP A 108 4.68 4.80 -15.45
C ASP A 108 3.52 5.78 -15.65
N VAL A 109 2.96 6.30 -14.57
CA VAL A 109 1.87 7.30 -14.61
C VAL A 109 2.37 8.62 -15.19
N LEU A 110 3.51 9.12 -14.71
CA LEU A 110 4.09 10.38 -15.21
C LEU A 110 4.46 10.25 -16.71
N LYS A 111 5.06 9.12 -17.10
CA LYS A 111 5.40 8.85 -18.51
C LYS A 111 4.16 8.85 -19.41
N SER A 112 3.09 8.16 -18.97
CA SER A 112 1.82 8.14 -19.73
C SER A 112 1.21 9.53 -19.87
N VAL A 113 1.24 10.35 -18.82
CA VAL A 113 0.77 11.75 -18.87
C VAL A 113 1.62 12.57 -19.84
N LEU A 114 2.96 12.45 -19.84
CA LEU A 114 3.83 13.17 -20.77
C LEU A 114 3.59 12.74 -22.23
N GLN A 115 3.43 11.44 -22.48
CA GLN A 115 3.12 10.92 -23.82
C GLN A 115 1.74 11.39 -24.30
N TYR A 116 0.77 11.57 -23.40
CA TYR A 116 -0.55 12.10 -23.74
C TYR A 116 -0.53 13.58 -24.19
N HIS A 117 0.59 14.29 -23.99
CA HIS A 117 0.77 15.66 -24.48
C HIS A 117 1.42 15.73 -25.87
N VAL A 118 1.76 14.60 -26.47
CA VAL A 118 2.49 14.53 -27.74
C VAL A 118 1.62 13.87 -28.81
N ILE A 119 1.48 14.53 -29.97
CA ILE A 119 0.94 13.96 -31.18
C ILE A 119 2.12 13.61 -32.09
N THR A 120 2.18 12.38 -32.57
CA THR A 120 3.27 11.86 -33.42
C THR A 120 2.88 11.80 -34.92
N SER A 121 1.65 12.14 -35.27
CA SER A 121 1.17 12.08 -36.62
C SER A 121 1.48 13.31 -37.49
N GLY A 122 2.16 14.34 -36.94
CA GLY A 122 2.59 15.52 -37.68
C GLY A 122 2.72 16.80 -36.84
N ALA A 123 3.32 17.81 -37.46
CA ALA A 123 3.48 19.17 -36.92
C ALA A 123 2.23 20.01 -37.32
N VAL A 124 1.23 20.04 -36.43
CA VAL A 124 -0.09 20.64 -36.72
C VAL A 124 -0.17 22.05 -36.14
N ARG A 125 -0.33 23.06 -36.98
CA ARG A 125 -0.60 24.44 -36.56
C ARG A 125 -2.02 24.58 -35.99
N SER A 126 -2.21 25.58 -35.13
CA SER A 126 -3.54 25.87 -34.53
C SER A 126 -4.64 26.08 -35.54
N THR A 127 -4.32 26.65 -36.70
CA THR A 127 -5.25 26.86 -37.82
C THR A 127 -5.60 25.59 -38.61
N ALA A 128 -4.79 24.53 -38.47
CA ALA A 128 -5.01 23.23 -39.11
C ALA A 128 -5.67 22.22 -38.15
N LEU A 129 -5.75 22.54 -36.84
CA LEU A 129 -6.52 21.75 -35.90
C LEU A 129 -8.00 21.80 -36.22
N THR A 130 -8.67 20.67 -36.22
CA THR A 130 -10.10 20.54 -36.46
C THR A 130 -10.82 19.96 -35.26
N ASN A 131 -12.14 20.24 -35.16
CA ASN A 131 -12.97 19.59 -34.16
C ASN A 131 -12.96 18.08 -34.31
N GLY A 132 -12.72 17.33 -33.21
CA GLY A 132 -12.67 15.87 -33.21
C GLY A 132 -11.60 15.33 -32.29
N ASN A 133 -11.32 14.05 -32.44
CA ASN A 133 -10.30 13.36 -31.63
C ASN A 133 -8.99 13.26 -32.43
N VAL A 134 -7.87 13.42 -31.71
CA VAL A 134 -6.51 13.21 -32.23
C VAL A 134 -5.78 12.26 -31.28
N GLU A 135 -5.21 11.20 -31.83
CA GLU A 135 -4.48 10.20 -31.06
C GLU A 135 -3.15 10.77 -30.54
N ALA A 136 -2.91 10.61 -29.24
CA ALA A 136 -1.66 10.96 -28.58
C ALA A 136 -0.65 9.79 -28.57
N ALA A 137 0.60 10.07 -28.25
CA ALA A 137 1.69 9.09 -28.23
C ALA A 137 1.48 7.93 -27.22
N ASN A 138 0.57 8.06 -26.23
CA ASN A 138 0.18 6.98 -25.34
C ASN A 138 -0.96 6.11 -25.90
N GLY A 139 -1.49 6.40 -27.10
CA GLY A 139 -2.58 5.67 -27.74
C GLY A 139 -3.99 6.08 -27.31
N GLU A 140 -4.12 7.15 -26.50
CA GLU A 140 -5.43 7.68 -26.09
C GLU A 140 -5.77 8.97 -26.87
N ASP A 141 -7.06 9.21 -27.08
CA ASP A 141 -7.53 10.35 -27.82
C ASP A 141 -7.58 11.66 -27.04
N ILE A 142 -7.10 12.75 -27.64
CA ILE A 142 -7.33 14.13 -27.19
C ILE A 142 -8.51 14.69 -27.97
N ALA A 143 -9.57 15.09 -27.28
CA ALA A 143 -10.69 15.79 -27.89
C ALA A 143 -10.31 17.26 -28.15
N VAL A 144 -10.33 17.67 -29.41
CA VAL A 144 -10.03 19.05 -29.86
C VAL A 144 -11.31 19.79 -30.17
N ASN A 145 -11.43 21.03 -29.67
CA ASN A 145 -12.50 21.96 -30.04
C ASN A 145 -11.88 23.31 -30.42
N THR A 146 -12.18 23.80 -31.61
CA THR A 146 -11.63 25.05 -32.13
C THR A 146 -12.63 26.22 -32.13
N SER A 147 -13.82 26.01 -31.58
CA SER A 147 -14.87 27.04 -31.49
C SER A 147 -14.52 28.07 -30.41
N GLY A 148 -14.06 29.27 -30.82
CA GLY A 148 -13.68 30.33 -29.85
C GLY A 148 -12.29 30.20 -29.26
N GLY A 149 -11.35 29.56 -29.97
CA GLY A 149 -9.99 29.22 -29.55
C GLY A 149 -9.78 27.72 -29.44
N VAL A 150 -8.53 27.27 -29.38
CA VAL A 150 -8.25 25.83 -29.22
C VAL A 150 -8.44 25.38 -27.81
N LYS A 151 -9.37 24.48 -27.59
CA LYS A 151 -9.64 23.78 -26.32
C LYS A 151 -9.41 22.29 -26.46
N LEU A 152 -8.75 21.70 -25.48
CA LEU A 152 -8.45 20.28 -25.42
C LEU A 152 -9.21 19.64 -24.26
N ASN A 153 -9.80 18.46 -24.50
CA ASN A 153 -10.62 17.72 -23.52
C ASN A 153 -11.70 18.60 -22.83
N GLY A 154 -12.20 19.62 -23.55
CA GLY A 154 -13.25 20.51 -23.09
C GLY A 154 -12.85 21.58 -22.07
N THR A 155 -11.71 21.45 -21.40
CA THR A 155 -11.31 22.31 -20.26
C THR A 155 -9.95 22.97 -20.40
N VAL A 156 -9.00 22.38 -21.11
CA VAL A 156 -7.63 22.87 -21.27
C VAL A 156 -7.55 23.84 -22.42
N ASN A 157 -7.06 25.06 -22.18
CA ASN A 157 -6.95 26.08 -23.22
C ASN A 157 -5.51 26.17 -23.74
N VAL A 158 -5.37 26.33 -25.05
CA VAL A 158 -4.11 26.73 -25.67
C VAL A 158 -3.94 28.24 -25.43
N THR A 159 -2.90 28.62 -24.67
CA THR A 159 -2.61 30.04 -24.30
C THR A 159 -1.61 30.70 -25.23
N THR A 160 -0.66 29.91 -25.76
CA THR A 160 0.27 30.34 -26.81
C THR A 160 0.33 29.26 -27.88
N ALA A 161 -0.08 29.60 -29.07
CA ALA A 161 -0.10 28.66 -30.19
C ALA A 161 1.10 28.84 -31.12
N ASP A 162 1.39 27.81 -31.90
CA ASP A 162 2.25 27.84 -33.09
C ASP A 162 3.72 28.26 -32.82
N VAL A 163 4.30 27.85 -31.65
CA VAL A 163 5.71 27.98 -31.43
C VAL A 163 6.44 26.95 -32.27
N VAL A 164 7.13 27.42 -33.31
CA VAL A 164 7.77 26.58 -34.33
C VAL A 164 9.11 26.05 -33.82
N ALA A 165 9.28 24.74 -33.89
CA ALA A 165 10.54 24.02 -33.63
C ALA A 165 11.10 23.44 -34.94
N SER A 166 12.37 23.06 -34.97
CA SER A 166 13.00 22.38 -36.11
C SER A 166 12.34 21.01 -36.40
N ASN A 167 11.73 20.39 -35.39
CA ASN A 167 11.13 19.07 -35.48
C ASN A 167 9.64 19.06 -35.05
N GLY A 168 8.93 20.18 -35.13
CA GLY A 168 7.50 20.21 -34.82
C GLY A 168 6.94 21.55 -34.39
N ILE A 169 5.81 21.51 -33.73
CA ILE A 169 5.09 22.67 -33.20
C ILE A 169 4.77 22.47 -31.74
N VAL A 170 4.98 23.52 -30.93
CA VAL A 170 4.63 23.55 -29.51
C VAL A 170 3.45 24.50 -29.31
N HIS A 171 2.43 24.02 -28.59
CA HIS A 171 1.31 24.82 -28.10
C HIS A 171 1.35 24.85 -26.58
N VAL A 172 1.51 26.01 -25.97
CA VAL A 172 1.50 26.15 -24.50
C VAL A 172 0.06 26.07 -24.00
N VAL A 173 -0.15 25.28 -22.94
CA VAL A 173 -1.48 25.05 -22.34
C VAL A 173 -1.54 25.44 -20.86
N ASP A 174 -2.73 25.87 -20.39
CA ASP A 174 -2.99 26.35 -19.04
C ASP A 174 -3.21 25.24 -18.02
N ALA A 175 -3.44 24.01 -18.47
CA ALA A 175 -3.59 22.84 -17.59
C ALA A 175 -2.88 21.60 -18.17
N VAL A 176 -2.53 20.65 -17.30
CA VAL A 176 -1.98 19.35 -17.72
C VAL A 176 -3.11 18.51 -18.32
N LEU A 177 -2.89 17.94 -19.51
CA LEU A 177 -3.79 16.98 -20.11
C LEU A 177 -3.73 15.66 -19.32
N VAL A 178 -4.84 15.27 -18.73
CA VAL A 178 -4.96 14.00 -18.00
C VAL A 178 -5.57 12.96 -18.94
N PRO A 179 -4.91 11.80 -19.18
CA PRO A 179 -5.45 10.72 -20.00
C PRO A 179 -6.85 10.30 -19.56
N PRO A 180 -7.79 10.00 -20.47
CA PRO A 180 -9.15 9.55 -20.15
C PRO A 180 -9.19 8.35 -19.20
N SER A 181 -8.22 7.44 -19.28
CA SER A 181 -8.07 6.29 -18.38
C SER A 181 -7.77 6.70 -16.92
N ILE A 182 -7.20 7.89 -16.70
CA ILE A 182 -6.80 8.41 -15.39
C ILE A 182 -7.82 9.40 -14.81
N VAL A 183 -8.55 10.11 -15.66
CA VAL A 183 -9.55 11.14 -15.24
C VAL A 183 -10.51 10.65 -14.15
N PRO A 184 -11.08 9.42 -14.19
CA PRO A 184 -12.00 8.94 -13.16
C PRO A 184 -11.36 8.85 -11.77
N ILE A 185 -10.03 8.72 -11.70
CA ILE A 185 -9.28 8.56 -10.44
C ILE A 185 -9.05 9.91 -9.77
N VAL A 186 -8.85 10.98 -10.54
CA VAL A 186 -8.50 12.31 -10.03
C VAL A 186 -9.55 12.82 -9.05
N GLY A 187 -9.08 13.22 -7.88
CA GLY A 187 -9.89 13.75 -6.80
C GLY A 187 -10.68 12.71 -5.98
N THR A 188 -10.60 11.40 -6.29
CA THR A 188 -11.19 10.34 -5.46
C THR A 188 -10.26 9.93 -4.32
N ILE A 189 -10.74 9.07 -3.41
CA ILE A 189 -9.90 8.43 -2.37
C ILE A 189 -8.79 7.54 -2.95
N VAL A 190 -8.86 7.17 -4.22
CA VAL A 190 -7.80 6.40 -4.90
C VAL A 190 -6.64 7.30 -5.34
N ALA A 191 -6.91 8.58 -5.62
CA ALA A 191 -5.91 9.52 -6.14
C ALA A 191 -4.65 9.63 -5.28
N PRO A 192 -4.72 9.82 -3.95
CA PRO A 192 -3.53 9.92 -3.11
C PRO A 192 -2.60 8.72 -3.22
N ALA A 193 -3.16 7.51 -3.39
CA ALA A 193 -2.38 6.29 -3.58
C ALA A 193 -1.92 6.09 -5.02
N TYR A 194 -2.79 6.35 -6.01
CA TYR A 194 -2.48 6.15 -7.43
C TYR A 194 -1.33 7.04 -7.92
N PHE A 195 -1.28 8.27 -7.42
CA PHE A 195 -0.27 9.26 -7.81
C PHE A 195 0.92 9.32 -6.84
N ASN A 196 1.10 8.34 -5.96
CA ASN A 196 2.20 8.30 -5.00
C ASN A 196 2.96 6.97 -5.09
N LYS A 197 4.26 7.05 -5.42
CA LYS A 197 5.15 5.89 -5.57
C LYS A 197 5.23 4.99 -4.32
N ASN A 198 4.89 5.51 -3.13
CA ASN A 198 4.88 4.73 -1.90
C ASN A 198 3.70 3.75 -1.80
N PHE A 199 2.74 3.79 -2.74
CA PHE A 199 1.55 2.93 -2.76
C PHE A 199 1.45 2.06 -4.02
N THR A 200 2.53 1.89 -4.76
CA THR A 200 2.53 1.11 -6.02
C THR A 200 2.07 -0.33 -5.80
N THR A 201 2.41 -0.95 -4.65
CA THR A 201 1.95 -2.29 -4.28
C THR A 201 0.43 -2.32 -4.05
N LEU A 202 -0.14 -1.31 -3.37
CA LEU A 202 -1.59 -1.18 -3.18
C LEU A 202 -2.31 -1.05 -4.52
N ILE A 203 -1.80 -0.21 -5.41
CA ILE A 203 -2.38 -0.03 -6.75
C ILE A 203 -2.26 -1.31 -7.59
N ALA A 204 -1.15 -2.03 -7.50
CA ALA A 204 -0.99 -3.34 -8.14
C ALA A 204 -2.00 -4.35 -7.59
N ALA A 205 -2.23 -4.37 -6.27
CA ALA A 205 -3.23 -5.23 -5.64
C ALA A 205 -4.65 -4.90 -6.11
N VAL A 206 -5.03 -3.62 -6.19
CA VAL A 206 -6.35 -3.18 -6.70
C VAL A 206 -6.53 -3.57 -8.16
N LYS A 207 -5.49 -3.44 -9.01
CA LYS A 207 -5.53 -3.83 -10.43
C LYS A 207 -5.64 -5.36 -10.61
N ALA A 208 -5.05 -6.15 -9.71
CA ALA A 208 -5.09 -7.62 -9.73
C ALA A 208 -6.39 -8.21 -9.13
N ALA A 209 -7.11 -7.45 -8.33
CA ALA A 209 -8.38 -7.81 -7.70
C ALA A 209 -9.55 -7.83 -8.70
N ASP A 210 -10.76 -8.06 -8.21
CA ASP A 210 -11.97 -7.91 -9.02
C ASP A 210 -12.23 -6.44 -9.39
N ALA A 211 -12.68 -6.20 -10.62
CA ALA A 211 -12.99 -4.86 -11.11
C ALA A 211 -14.00 -4.12 -10.21
N SER A 212 -14.86 -4.85 -9.50
CA SER A 212 -15.81 -4.28 -8.53
C SER A 212 -15.12 -3.52 -7.39
N ILE A 213 -13.90 -3.93 -7.00
CA ILE A 213 -13.12 -3.25 -5.96
C ILE A 213 -12.79 -1.82 -6.41
N LEU A 214 -12.19 -1.69 -7.60
CA LEU A 214 -11.87 -0.37 -8.16
C LEU A 214 -13.14 0.47 -8.37
N THR A 215 -14.20 -0.12 -8.91
CA THR A 215 -15.49 0.57 -9.10
C THR A 215 -16.03 1.12 -7.77
N THR A 216 -15.98 0.34 -6.70
CA THR A 216 -16.38 0.79 -5.35
C THR A 216 -15.51 1.95 -4.88
N LEU A 217 -14.19 1.83 -5.02
CA LEU A 217 -13.24 2.86 -4.56
C LEU A 217 -13.30 4.18 -5.35
N LEU A 218 -13.76 4.14 -6.61
CA LEU A 218 -13.96 5.33 -7.45
C LEU A 218 -15.32 6.01 -7.23
N GLY A 219 -16.30 5.27 -6.69
CA GLY A 219 -17.66 5.72 -6.41
C GLY A 219 -17.91 5.97 -4.93
N ASN A 220 -19.18 5.92 -4.58
CA ASN A 220 -19.62 5.80 -3.19
C ASN A 220 -19.68 4.32 -2.80
N GLY A 221 -19.74 4.06 -1.48
CA GLY A 221 -19.88 2.71 -0.95
C GLY A 221 -21.23 2.04 -1.31
N PRO A 222 -21.40 0.76 -0.98
CA PRO A 222 -22.64 0.01 -1.25
C PRO A 222 -23.89 0.65 -0.64
N SER A 223 -23.75 1.37 0.49
CA SER A 223 -24.83 2.12 1.12
C SER A 223 -25.03 3.53 0.53
N ASN A 224 -24.40 3.84 -0.60
CA ASN A 224 -24.35 5.17 -1.23
C ASN A 224 -23.75 6.27 -0.32
N LYS A 225 -22.93 5.86 0.64
CA LYS A 225 -22.17 6.76 1.51
C LYS A 225 -20.77 6.97 0.95
N LYS A 226 -20.12 8.03 1.41
CA LYS A 226 -18.70 8.22 1.22
C LYS A 226 -17.92 7.14 1.98
N LEU A 227 -16.70 6.87 1.54
CA LEU A 227 -15.88 5.79 2.05
C LEU A 227 -14.74 6.29 2.95
N THR A 228 -14.28 5.41 3.83
CA THR A 228 -12.98 5.55 4.48
C THR A 228 -12.06 4.44 4.01
N LEU A 229 -10.90 4.81 3.46
CA LEU A 229 -9.87 3.87 3.04
C LEU A 229 -8.67 3.93 3.99
N PHE A 230 -8.31 2.80 4.59
CA PHE A 230 -7.03 2.63 5.25
C PHE A 230 -6.01 2.14 4.23
N ALA A 231 -5.11 3.03 3.80
CA ALA A 231 -4.19 2.78 2.70
C ALA A 231 -2.81 2.31 3.21
N PRO A 232 -2.44 1.02 3.02
CA PRO A 232 -1.12 0.54 3.37
C PRO A 232 -0.09 0.99 2.34
N THR A 233 1.07 1.47 2.82
CA THR A 233 2.23 1.79 1.98
C THR A 233 2.93 0.52 1.48
N ASN A 234 3.88 0.65 0.54
CA ASN A 234 4.72 -0.48 0.12
C ASN A 234 5.46 -1.11 1.31
N ALA A 235 5.95 -0.27 2.25
CA ALA A 235 6.57 -0.74 3.49
C ALA A 235 5.57 -1.49 4.39
N ALA A 236 4.30 -1.07 4.41
CA ALA A 236 3.24 -1.73 5.16
C ALA A 236 2.93 -3.15 4.65
N PHE A 237 3.01 -3.38 3.34
CA PHE A 237 2.91 -4.71 2.75
C PHE A 237 4.09 -5.59 3.19
N ALA A 238 5.31 -5.07 3.11
CA ALA A 238 6.51 -5.77 3.58
C ALA A 238 6.45 -6.09 5.08
N ALA A 239 6.01 -5.15 5.92
CA ALA A 239 5.83 -5.35 7.35
C ALA A 239 4.78 -6.43 7.70
N ALA A 240 3.81 -6.66 6.82
CA ALA A 240 2.83 -7.74 6.93
C ALA A 240 3.34 -9.08 6.35
N GLY A 241 4.60 -9.14 5.85
CA GLY A 241 5.19 -10.33 5.23
C GLY A 241 4.71 -10.60 3.81
N ILE A 242 4.03 -9.63 3.17
CA ILE A 242 3.52 -9.76 1.79
C ILE A 242 4.59 -9.28 0.82
N THR A 243 5.41 -10.20 0.34
CA THR A 243 6.45 -9.95 -0.67
C THR A 243 5.96 -10.18 -2.10
N THR A 244 4.93 -11.00 -2.25
CA THR A 244 4.22 -11.27 -3.51
C THR A 244 2.72 -11.13 -3.27
N LEU A 245 2.00 -10.60 -4.27
CA LEU A 245 0.55 -10.47 -4.14
C LEU A 245 -0.10 -11.85 -4.06
N PRO A 246 -1.02 -12.07 -3.11
CA PRO A 246 -1.77 -13.32 -3.01
C PRO A 246 -2.74 -13.50 -4.19
N ASN A 247 -3.42 -14.64 -4.23
CA ASN A 247 -4.45 -14.89 -5.24
C ASN A 247 -5.60 -13.86 -5.15
N LYS A 248 -6.38 -13.78 -6.23
CA LYS A 248 -7.44 -12.79 -6.41
C LYS A 248 -8.51 -12.81 -5.30
N GLU A 249 -8.89 -14.00 -4.82
CA GLU A 249 -9.88 -14.16 -3.77
C GLU A 249 -9.38 -13.56 -2.45
N THR A 250 -8.16 -13.89 -2.06
CA THR A 250 -7.50 -13.32 -0.88
C THR A 250 -7.33 -11.80 -1.01
N LEU A 251 -6.92 -11.31 -2.21
CA LEU A 251 -6.83 -9.87 -2.46
C LEU A 251 -8.16 -9.16 -2.26
N ASN A 252 -9.26 -9.72 -2.78
CA ASN A 252 -10.59 -9.15 -2.60
C ASN A 252 -10.97 -9.05 -1.12
N ALA A 253 -10.71 -10.09 -0.33
CA ALA A 253 -11.00 -10.09 1.10
C ALA A 253 -10.14 -9.04 1.84
N VAL A 254 -8.84 -9.01 1.55
CA VAL A 254 -7.91 -8.04 2.14
C VAL A 254 -8.30 -6.60 1.79
N LEU A 255 -8.53 -6.28 0.53
CA LEU A 255 -8.88 -4.93 0.10
C LEU A 255 -10.22 -4.46 0.69
N LYS A 256 -11.24 -5.32 0.73
CA LYS A 256 -12.51 -5.02 1.40
C LYS A 256 -12.34 -4.76 2.90
N TYR A 257 -11.40 -5.44 3.54
CA TYR A 257 -11.10 -5.27 4.97
C TYR A 257 -10.46 -3.92 5.30
N HIS A 258 -9.92 -3.21 4.28
CA HIS A 258 -9.36 -1.86 4.41
C HIS A 258 -10.38 -0.74 4.18
N VAL A 259 -11.64 -1.05 3.88
CA VAL A 259 -12.64 -0.05 3.48
C VAL A 259 -13.84 -0.05 4.42
N ILE A 260 -14.17 1.12 4.96
CA ILE A 260 -15.41 1.36 5.71
C ILE A 260 -16.42 2.02 4.75
N ASP A 261 -17.68 1.55 4.80
CA ASP A 261 -18.81 2.13 4.05
C ASP A 261 -19.43 3.31 4.82
N ASP A 262 -18.57 4.22 5.23
CA ASP A 262 -18.89 5.52 5.83
C ASP A 262 -17.66 6.44 5.79
N GLU A 263 -17.85 7.78 5.84
CA GLU A 263 -16.75 8.74 6.01
C GLU A 263 -16.49 8.91 7.52
N VAL A 264 -15.35 8.40 8.00
CA VAL A 264 -14.93 8.49 9.40
C VAL A 264 -13.63 9.26 9.47
N ARG A 265 -13.65 10.46 10.06
CA ARG A 265 -12.48 11.30 10.25
C ARG A 265 -11.75 10.97 11.54
N ALA A 266 -10.50 11.40 11.64
CA ALA A 266 -9.68 11.13 12.83
C ALA A 266 -10.32 11.64 14.13
N ALA A 267 -11.01 12.79 14.08
CA ALA A 267 -11.72 13.35 15.23
C ALA A 267 -12.98 12.56 15.65
N GLU A 268 -13.49 11.68 14.78
CA GLU A 268 -14.68 10.85 15.01
C GLU A 268 -14.31 9.43 15.46
N LEU A 269 -13.01 9.12 15.51
CA LEU A 269 -12.54 7.84 15.97
C LEU A 269 -12.77 7.68 17.47
N PRO A 270 -13.34 6.55 17.91
CA PRO A 270 -13.67 6.33 19.31
C PRO A 270 -12.42 6.33 20.19
N GLU A 271 -12.54 6.90 21.40
CA GLU A 271 -11.57 6.68 22.46
C GLU A 271 -11.65 5.23 22.96
N GLY A 272 -10.48 4.61 23.22
CA GLY A 272 -10.40 3.20 23.56
C GLY A 272 -10.63 2.27 22.36
N SER A 273 -10.81 0.98 22.62
CA SER A 273 -11.03 -0.01 21.57
C SER A 273 -12.49 -0.12 21.16
N ALA A 274 -12.75 0.04 19.87
CA ALA A 274 -14.09 -0.15 19.29
C ALA A 274 -14.04 -1.04 18.05
N ALA A 275 -15.05 -1.88 17.90
CA ALA A 275 -15.24 -2.69 16.71
C ALA A 275 -15.80 -1.85 15.58
N ILE A 276 -15.06 -1.79 14.47
CA ILE A 276 -15.43 -1.05 13.26
C ILE A 276 -15.77 -2.07 12.17
N THR A 277 -16.95 -1.92 11.57
CA THR A 277 -17.38 -2.77 10.45
C THR A 277 -16.81 -2.23 9.14
N THR A 278 -16.13 -3.10 8.40
CA THR A 278 -15.59 -2.83 7.06
C THR A 278 -16.39 -3.60 6.01
N LEU A 279 -16.08 -3.40 4.74
CA LEU A 279 -16.65 -4.22 3.66
C LEU A 279 -16.18 -5.68 3.68
N GLY A 280 -15.13 -6.00 4.44
CA GLY A 280 -14.52 -7.34 4.53
C GLY A 280 -14.57 -7.98 5.91
N GLY A 281 -15.31 -7.43 6.87
CA GLY A 281 -15.38 -7.93 8.24
C GLY A 281 -15.23 -6.83 9.28
N LYS A 282 -14.77 -7.19 10.48
CA LYS A 282 -14.57 -6.21 11.56
C LYS A 282 -13.09 -6.15 11.97
N PHE A 283 -12.59 -4.96 12.13
CA PHE A 283 -11.34 -4.71 12.87
C PHE A 283 -11.64 -3.91 14.14
N TYR A 284 -10.65 -3.79 14.99
CA TYR A 284 -10.76 -3.08 16.25
C TYR A 284 -9.81 -1.89 16.22
N LEU A 285 -10.36 -0.71 16.45
CA LEU A 285 -9.62 0.52 16.41
C LEU A 285 -9.47 1.02 17.84
N SER A 286 -8.24 1.35 18.25
CA SER A 286 -7.94 1.98 19.54
C SER A 286 -7.26 3.33 19.33
N ASN A 287 -7.79 4.36 19.97
CA ASN A 287 -7.18 5.68 20.03
C ASN A 287 -6.53 5.86 21.40
N ASN A 288 -5.20 5.80 21.45
CA ASN A 288 -4.41 5.86 22.66
C ASN A 288 -3.83 7.26 22.91
N GLY A 289 -4.53 8.29 22.51
CA GLY A 289 -4.13 9.68 22.73
C GLY A 289 -2.77 10.01 22.11
N SER A 290 -1.75 10.24 22.94
CA SER A 290 -0.40 10.62 22.47
C SER A 290 0.34 9.53 21.71
N GLU A 291 -0.01 8.25 21.89
CA GLU A 291 0.57 7.15 21.13
C GLU A 291 0.00 7.05 19.72
N GLY A 292 -1.20 7.60 19.51
CA GLY A 292 -1.91 7.65 18.24
C GLY A 292 -2.96 6.55 18.08
N VAL A 293 -3.45 6.40 16.86
CA VAL A 293 -4.49 5.45 16.49
C VAL A 293 -3.89 4.15 16.02
N PHE A 294 -4.39 3.03 16.57
CA PHE A 294 -3.98 1.68 16.21
C PHE A 294 -5.18 0.85 15.74
N ILE A 295 -4.94 -0.04 14.80
CA ILE A 295 -5.91 -1.04 14.35
C ILE A 295 -5.41 -2.42 14.78
N ASN A 296 -6.29 -3.19 15.46
CA ASN A 296 -5.98 -4.50 16.04
C ASN A 296 -4.71 -4.47 16.92
N ALA A 297 -4.47 -3.33 17.58
CA ALA A 297 -3.32 -3.04 18.45
C ALA A 297 -1.93 -3.26 17.80
N LYS A 298 -1.87 -3.38 16.47
CA LYS A 298 -0.61 -3.65 15.72
C LYS A 298 -0.32 -2.65 14.62
N THR A 299 -1.35 -2.23 13.90
CA THR A 299 -1.22 -1.35 12.75
C THR A 299 -1.44 0.08 13.17
N LYS A 300 -0.43 0.93 13.01
CA LYS A 300 -0.53 2.35 13.35
C LYS A 300 -1.04 3.16 12.16
N VAL A 301 -1.95 4.08 12.44
CA VAL A 301 -2.35 5.12 11.48
C VAL A 301 -1.27 6.21 11.50
N THR A 302 -0.60 6.44 10.37
CA THR A 302 0.55 7.35 10.25
C THR A 302 0.21 8.70 9.64
N ALA A 303 -0.88 8.77 8.87
CA ALA A 303 -1.46 10.01 8.38
C ALA A 303 -2.98 9.87 8.28
N THR A 304 -3.69 10.94 8.57
CA THR A 304 -5.15 10.95 8.65
C THR A 304 -5.76 12.00 7.72
N ASP A 305 -7.05 11.83 7.42
CA ASP A 305 -7.92 12.85 6.81
C ASP A 305 -7.45 13.38 5.45
N ILE A 306 -6.82 12.51 4.63
CA ILE A 306 -6.55 12.86 3.22
C ILE A 306 -7.87 12.80 2.48
N VAL A 307 -8.43 13.97 2.14
CA VAL A 307 -9.79 14.11 1.62
C VAL A 307 -9.85 13.82 0.12
N GLY A 308 -10.77 12.95 -0.28
CA GLY A 308 -11.22 12.78 -1.65
C GLY A 308 -12.69 13.19 -1.81
N LYS A 309 -13.16 13.38 -3.05
CA LYS A 309 -14.56 13.74 -3.35
C LYS A 309 -15.57 12.72 -2.82
N ASN A 310 -15.17 11.46 -2.74
CA ASN A 310 -16.00 10.32 -2.32
C ASN A 310 -15.56 9.70 -0.99
N GLY A 311 -14.80 10.41 -0.14
CA GLY A 311 -14.43 9.94 1.20
C GLY A 311 -13.09 10.46 1.70
N VAL A 312 -12.52 9.72 2.66
CA VAL A 312 -11.24 10.04 3.29
C VAL A 312 -10.28 8.84 3.24
N VAL A 313 -9.00 9.14 3.30
CA VAL A 313 -7.93 8.14 3.35
C VAL A 313 -7.10 8.33 4.62
N HIS A 314 -6.84 7.24 5.31
CA HIS A 314 -5.87 7.16 6.40
C HIS A 314 -4.74 6.25 5.98
N VAL A 315 -3.50 6.70 6.12
CA VAL A 315 -2.31 5.92 5.79
C VAL A 315 -1.93 5.04 6.97
N ILE A 316 -1.60 3.79 6.71
CA ILE A 316 -1.24 2.79 7.72
C ILE A 316 0.13 2.17 7.45
N ASP A 317 0.83 1.78 8.54
CA ASP A 317 2.20 1.23 8.52
C ASP A 317 2.28 -0.30 8.35
N ARG A 318 1.12 -0.99 8.36
CA ARG A 318 1.01 -2.44 8.16
C ARG A 318 -0.29 -2.77 7.42
N THR A 319 -0.23 -3.69 6.46
CA THR A 319 -1.42 -4.18 5.75
C THR A 319 -2.33 -4.96 6.71
N LEU A 320 -3.62 -4.65 6.70
CA LEU A 320 -4.63 -5.33 7.51
C LEU A 320 -4.97 -6.69 6.88
N LEU A 321 -4.84 -7.75 7.67
CA LEU A 321 -5.24 -9.09 7.26
C LEU A 321 -6.51 -9.48 8.03
N PRO A 322 -7.61 -9.82 7.35
CA PRO A 322 -8.80 -10.29 8.03
C PRO A 322 -8.50 -11.60 8.75
N PRO A 323 -8.97 -11.78 10.00
CA PRO A 323 -8.81 -13.04 10.70
C PRO A 323 -9.58 -14.13 9.97
N SER A 324 -8.95 -15.29 9.79
CA SER A 324 -9.53 -16.42 9.07
C SER A 324 -9.71 -17.67 9.93
N LYS A 325 -9.16 -17.66 11.16
CA LYS A 325 -9.15 -18.81 12.07
C LYS A 325 -9.65 -18.41 13.45
N THR A 326 -10.24 -19.38 14.15
CA THR A 326 -10.58 -19.28 15.58
C THR A 326 -9.32 -19.34 16.44
N ILE A 327 -9.46 -19.05 17.72
CA ILE A 327 -8.38 -19.21 18.72
C ILE A 327 -7.81 -20.63 18.67
N ALA A 328 -8.67 -21.65 18.68
CA ALA A 328 -8.25 -23.06 18.56
C ALA A 328 -7.48 -23.33 17.26
N GLY A 329 -7.97 -22.81 16.14
CA GLY A 329 -7.32 -22.98 14.84
C GLY A 329 -5.92 -22.34 14.78
N ILE A 330 -5.75 -21.17 15.38
CA ILE A 330 -4.45 -20.48 15.48
C ILE A 330 -3.50 -21.27 16.41
N ALA A 331 -4.00 -21.73 17.57
CA ALA A 331 -3.20 -22.52 18.49
C ALA A 331 -2.72 -23.83 17.83
N THR A 332 -3.58 -24.50 17.05
CA THR A 332 -3.23 -25.71 16.29
C THR A 332 -2.16 -25.41 15.24
N ASP A 333 -2.24 -24.30 14.47
CA ASP A 333 -1.21 -23.95 13.50
C ASP A 333 0.15 -23.72 14.17
N LEU A 334 0.15 -23.00 15.29
CA LEU A 334 1.39 -22.70 16.03
C LEU A 334 1.95 -23.91 16.74
N SER A 335 1.12 -24.92 17.08
CA SER A 335 1.58 -26.20 17.64
C SER A 335 2.28 -27.11 16.61
N THR A 336 2.01 -26.89 15.31
CA THR A 336 2.57 -27.69 14.21
C THR A 336 3.55 -26.87 13.35
N ALA A 337 3.87 -25.65 13.75
CA ALA A 337 4.82 -24.79 13.05
C ALA A 337 6.26 -25.37 13.11
N ALA A 338 7.16 -24.82 12.27
CA ALA A 338 8.57 -25.23 12.25
C ALA A 338 9.27 -25.05 13.63
N THR A 339 8.82 -24.07 14.41
CA THR A 339 9.16 -23.86 15.82
C THR A 339 7.87 -23.90 16.64
N PRO A 340 7.44 -25.08 17.11
CA PRO A 340 6.18 -25.21 17.85
C PRO A 340 6.16 -24.35 19.11
N GLN A 341 4.99 -23.80 19.44
CA GLN A 341 4.82 -22.92 20.61
C GLN A 341 3.70 -23.38 21.56
N PHE A 342 2.68 -24.06 21.05
CA PHE A 342 1.45 -24.37 21.78
C PHE A 342 1.08 -25.85 21.74
N THR A 343 2.05 -26.75 21.61
CA THR A 343 1.81 -28.20 21.56
C THR A 343 1.16 -28.68 22.86
N GLN A 344 1.66 -28.20 24.02
CA GLN A 344 1.14 -28.56 25.32
C GLN A 344 -0.25 -27.93 25.57
N LEU A 345 -0.46 -26.66 25.14
CA LEU A 345 -1.75 -25.99 25.25
C LEU A 345 -2.84 -26.72 24.44
N VAL A 346 -2.53 -27.11 23.21
CA VAL A 346 -3.47 -27.88 22.36
C VAL A 346 -3.77 -29.23 22.97
N ALA A 347 -2.77 -29.93 23.48
CA ALA A 347 -2.97 -31.20 24.19
C ALA A 347 -3.84 -31.03 25.46
N ALA A 348 -3.61 -29.96 26.23
CA ALA A 348 -4.40 -29.63 27.41
C ALA A 348 -5.88 -29.34 27.05
N LEU A 349 -6.12 -28.54 26.02
CA LEU A 349 -7.47 -28.25 25.52
C LEU A 349 -8.19 -29.51 25.02
N ALA A 350 -7.47 -30.40 24.30
CA ALA A 350 -8.03 -31.65 23.80
C ALA A 350 -8.53 -32.57 24.91
N ARG A 351 -7.90 -32.56 26.11
CA ARG A 351 -8.37 -33.34 27.27
C ARG A 351 -9.68 -32.85 27.83
N THR A 352 -10.11 -31.61 27.59
CA THR A 352 -11.40 -31.07 28.01
C THR A 352 -12.53 -31.40 27.05
N SER A 353 -12.22 -31.91 25.85
CA SER A 353 -13.18 -32.18 24.78
C SER A 353 -14.24 -33.21 25.19
N GLY A 354 -15.50 -32.91 24.89
CA GLY A 354 -16.62 -33.76 25.24
C GLY A 354 -16.99 -33.82 26.71
N THR A 355 -16.37 -32.99 27.55
CA THR A 355 -16.71 -32.83 28.96
C THR A 355 -17.78 -31.74 29.16
N GLU A 356 -18.35 -31.63 30.34
CA GLU A 356 -19.26 -30.53 30.70
C GLU A 356 -18.59 -29.15 30.58
N ASN A 357 -17.25 -29.09 30.71
CA ASN A 357 -16.43 -27.90 30.59
C ASN A 357 -15.54 -27.99 29.35
N ASP A 358 -16.11 -28.22 28.18
CA ASP A 358 -15.37 -28.34 26.92
C ASP A 358 -14.78 -26.99 26.49
N LEU A 359 -13.54 -26.69 26.93
CA LEU A 359 -12.83 -25.47 26.57
C LEU A 359 -12.36 -25.48 25.12
N LEU A 360 -12.08 -26.66 24.56
CA LEU A 360 -11.74 -26.75 23.14
C LEU A 360 -12.93 -26.28 22.27
N ALA A 361 -14.14 -26.71 22.59
CA ALA A 361 -15.35 -26.22 21.92
C ALA A 361 -15.55 -24.72 22.14
N ALA A 362 -15.32 -24.21 23.35
CA ALA A 362 -15.46 -22.79 23.66
C ALA A 362 -14.51 -21.91 22.81
N VAL A 363 -13.22 -22.25 22.71
CA VAL A 363 -12.24 -21.49 21.92
C VAL A 363 -12.30 -21.79 20.41
N SER A 364 -13.13 -22.77 20.00
CA SER A 364 -13.43 -23.07 18.60
C SER A 364 -14.70 -22.40 18.10
N SER A 365 -15.60 -21.95 19.02
CA SER A 365 -16.89 -21.34 18.67
C SER A 365 -16.69 -20.00 17.95
N GLY A 366 -17.28 -19.87 16.76
CA GLY A 366 -17.21 -18.62 15.95
C GLY A 366 -17.89 -17.42 16.61
N ASP A 367 -18.86 -17.66 17.49
CA ASP A 367 -19.63 -16.61 18.18
C ASP A 367 -18.98 -16.14 19.49
N ALA A 368 -17.91 -16.79 19.94
CA ALA A 368 -17.19 -16.39 21.14
C ALA A 368 -16.49 -15.03 20.95
N ASN A 369 -16.24 -14.34 22.06
CA ASN A 369 -15.48 -13.10 22.09
C ASN A 369 -14.55 -13.14 23.29
N LEU A 370 -13.39 -13.78 23.10
CA LEU A 370 -12.49 -14.17 24.20
C LEU A 370 -11.13 -13.51 24.08
N THR A 371 -10.47 -13.36 25.23
CA THR A 371 -9.02 -13.16 25.33
C THR A 371 -8.40 -14.39 25.95
N VAL A 372 -7.40 -14.96 25.32
CA VAL A 372 -6.65 -16.10 25.85
C VAL A 372 -5.20 -15.68 26.12
N PHE A 373 -4.80 -15.77 27.38
CA PHE A 373 -3.39 -15.74 27.77
C PHE A 373 -2.83 -17.14 27.53
N ALA A 374 -2.10 -17.32 26.42
CA ALA A 374 -1.66 -18.63 25.94
C ALA A 374 -0.24 -18.94 26.41
N PRO A 375 -0.03 -19.88 27.34
CA PRO A 375 1.30 -20.28 27.79
C PRO A 375 2.06 -20.99 26.65
N THR A 376 3.34 -20.72 26.52
CA THR A 376 4.24 -21.46 25.62
C THR A 376 4.47 -22.89 26.08
N ASP A 377 5.03 -23.74 25.21
CA ASP A 377 5.45 -25.09 25.60
C ASP A 377 6.47 -25.06 26.76
N ALA A 378 7.43 -24.13 26.74
CA ALA A 378 8.38 -23.92 27.81
C ALA A 378 7.71 -23.53 29.14
N ALA A 379 6.59 -22.76 29.08
CA ALA A 379 5.82 -22.43 30.28
C ALA A 379 5.15 -23.67 30.92
N PHE A 380 4.68 -24.59 30.08
CA PHE A 380 4.12 -25.87 30.53
C PHE A 380 5.20 -26.79 31.09
N GLU A 381 6.38 -26.89 30.46
CA GLU A 381 7.52 -27.67 30.96
C GLU A 381 7.92 -27.19 32.36
N ALA A 382 8.04 -25.87 32.56
CA ALA A 382 8.33 -25.32 33.86
C ALA A 382 7.22 -25.65 34.92
N LEU A 383 5.97 -25.76 34.52
CA LEU A 383 4.88 -26.21 35.38
C LEU A 383 5.02 -27.71 35.72
N TYR A 384 5.36 -28.56 34.76
CA TYR A 384 5.52 -30.00 35.00
C TYR A 384 6.66 -30.28 35.97
N ASP A 385 7.78 -29.57 35.80
CA ASP A 385 8.93 -29.65 36.74
C ASP A 385 8.52 -29.24 38.17
N ALA A 386 7.74 -28.16 38.30
CA ALA A 386 7.26 -27.69 39.59
C ALA A 386 6.24 -28.62 40.28
N LEU A 387 5.49 -29.39 39.52
CA LEU A 387 4.51 -30.35 40.00
C LEU A 387 5.09 -31.78 40.13
N GLU A 388 6.31 -31.99 39.69
CA GLU A 388 6.97 -33.31 39.64
C GLU A 388 6.14 -34.34 38.79
N VAL A 389 5.62 -33.90 37.62
CA VAL A 389 4.86 -34.73 36.69
C VAL A 389 5.53 -34.79 35.31
N ASP A 390 5.31 -35.86 34.55
CA ASP A 390 5.94 -36.06 33.23
C ASP A 390 5.25 -35.31 32.09
N GLY A 391 4.02 -34.81 32.33
CA GLY A 391 3.28 -34.07 31.31
C GLY A 391 1.83 -33.79 31.65
N VAL A 392 1.12 -33.21 30.64
CA VAL A 392 -0.27 -32.78 30.80
C VAL A 392 -1.22 -33.90 31.21
N ASN A 393 -0.90 -35.16 30.86
CA ASN A 393 -1.74 -36.31 31.15
C ASN A 393 -1.75 -36.71 32.63
N ASP A 394 -0.75 -36.34 33.38
CA ASP A 394 -0.62 -36.67 34.81
C ASP A 394 -1.38 -35.65 35.67
N ILE A 395 -1.75 -34.50 35.12
CA ILE A 395 -2.55 -33.50 35.84
C ILE A 395 -4.02 -33.97 35.90
N PRO A 396 -4.67 -34.02 37.07
CA PRO A 396 -6.08 -34.33 37.17
C PRO A 396 -6.95 -33.41 36.30
N LEU A 397 -7.92 -33.96 35.54
CA LEU A 397 -8.72 -33.21 34.58
C LEU A 397 -9.42 -31.99 35.22
N ALA A 398 -9.92 -32.11 36.41
CA ALA A 398 -10.58 -31.00 37.12
C ALA A 398 -9.61 -29.85 37.38
N THR A 399 -8.39 -30.13 37.83
CA THR A 399 -7.31 -29.15 38.03
C THR A 399 -6.91 -28.51 36.70
N LEU A 400 -6.66 -29.34 35.68
CA LEU A 400 -6.33 -28.84 34.32
C LEU A 400 -7.40 -27.89 33.79
N THR A 401 -8.67 -28.25 33.94
CA THR A 401 -9.81 -27.43 33.51
C THR A 401 -9.86 -26.10 34.28
N ALA A 402 -9.60 -26.11 35.60
CA ALA A 402 -9.56 -24.90 36.41
C ALA A 402 -8.42 -23.96 35.95
N VAL A 403 -7.24 -24.52 35.72
CA VAL A 403 -6.06 -23.79 35.21
C VAL A 403 -6.36 -23.20 33.83
N LEU A 404 -6.88 -23.97 32.89
CA LEU A 404 -7.22 -23.47 31.53
C LEU A 404 -8.28 -22.36 31.57
N LYS A 405 -9.29 -22.47 32.42
CA LYS A 405 -10.30 -21.41 32.63
C LYS A 405 -9.68 -20.12 33.18
N HIS A 406 -8.66 -20.23 34.01
CA HIS A 406 -7.93 -19.10 34.59
C HIS A 406 -7.14 -18.29 33.54
N HIS A 407 -6.89 -18.86 32.37
CA HIS A 407 -6.25 -18.21 31.23
C HIS A 407 -7.21 -17.52 30.27
N VAL A 408 -8.52 -17.59 30.46
CA VAL A 408 -9.53 -17.11 29.51
C VAL A 408 -10.36 -15.99 30.14
N VAL A 409 -10.40 -14.85 29.44
CA VAL A 409 -11.26 -13.70 29.75
C VAL A 409 -12.42 -13.68 28.78
N ALA A 410 -13.66 -13.49 29.28
CA ALA A 410 -14.90 -13.46 28.48
C ALA A 410 -15.12 -12.10 27.79
N ALA A 411 -14.06 -11.53 27.23
CA ALA A 411 -14.07 -10.29 26.46
C ALA A 411 -12.86 -10.27 25.53
N ARG A 412 -12.93 -9.50 24.44
CA ARG A 412 -11.76 -9.23 23.57
C ARG A 412 -11.05 -7.99 24.09
N VAL A 413 -9.85 -8.17 24.61
CA VAL A 413 -9.02 -7.10 25.19
C VAL A 413 -7.66 -7.15 24.54
N PHE A 414 -7.27 -6.10 23.81
CA PHE A 414 -5.93 -5.97 23.24
C PHE A 414 -4.95 -5.45 24.28
N SER A 415 -3.65 -5.66 24.05
CA SER A 415 -2.62 -5.17 24.97
C SER A 415 -2.63 -3.64 25.13
N THR A 416 -3.13 -2.91 24.14
CA THR A 416 -3.33 -1.45 24.18
C THR A 416 -4.49 -1.03 25.08
N ASP A 417 -5.40 -1.93 25.37
CA ASP A 417 -6.60 -1.68 26.18
C ASP A 417 -6.44 -2.21 27.61
N LEU A 418 -5.34 -2.92 27.88
CA LEU A 418 -5.04 -3.40 29.21
C LEU A 418 -4.79 -2.22 30.14
N THR A 419 -5.48 -2.24 31.28
CA THR A 419 -5.28 -1.28 32.38
C THR A 419 -4.71 -2.00 33.59
N ASN A 420 -3.97 -1.27 34.43
CA ASN A 420 -3.48 -1.84 35.68
C ASN A 420 -4.66 -2.23 36.58
N GLY A 421 -4.66 -3.44 37.11
CA GLY A 421 -5.68 -3.90 38.05
C GLY A 421 -6.14 -5.34 37.83
N SER A 422 -7.16 -5.71 38.58
CA SER A 422 -7.76 -7.06 38.54
C SER A 422 -8.70 -7.24 37.36
N VAL A 423 -8.55 -8.35 36.65
CA VAL A 423 -9.39 -8.77 35.51
C VAL A 423 -9.97 -10.15 35.81
N ALA A 424 -11.30 -10.27 35.70
CA ALA A 424 -11.97 -11.55 35.88
C ALA A 424 -11.71 -12.49 34.69
N THR A 425 -11.31 -13.71 35.01
CA THR A 425 -11.20 -14.84 34.07
C THR A 425 -12.42 -15.74 34.18
N LEU A 426 -12.47 -16.83 33.42
CA LEU A 426 -13.51 -17.85 33.60
C LEU A 426 -13.38 -18.64 34.90
N ASN A 427 -12.28 -18.47 35.63
CA ASN A 427 -12.04 -19.08 36.94
C ASN A 427 -11.12 -18.20 37.79
N GLY A 428 -11.69 -17.36 38.63
CA GLY A 428 -10.93 -16.41 39.49
C GLY A 428 -10.51 -15.14 38.76
N ASN A 429 -9.48 -14.47 39.27
CA ASN A 429 -9.00 -13.19 38.73
C ASN A 429 -7.50 -13.23 38.45
N VAL A 430 -7.07 -12.43 37.49
CA VAL A 430 -5.65 -12.13 37.28
C VAL A 430 -5.41 -10.65 37.46
N THR A 431 -4.22 -10.26 37.88
CA THR A 431 -3.81 -8.86 38.01
C THR A 431 -2.95 -8.47 36.82
N ILE A 432 -3.37 -7.46 36.08
CA ILE A 432 -2.65 -6.93 34.92
C ILE A 432 -1.76 -5.78 35.35
N SER A 433 -0.52 -5.77 34.91
CA SER A 433 0.33 -4.58 34.87
C SER A 433 0.58 -4.18 33.41
N ALA A 434 -0.19 -3.21 32.94
CA ALA A 434 -0.05 -2.68 31.57
C ALA A 434 1.32 -2.05 31.35
N THR A 435 1.86 -1.37 32.36
CA THR A 435 3.19 -0.73 32.31
C THR A 435 4.31 -1.75 32.12
N ASN A 436 4.26 -2.85 32.89
CA ASN A 436 5.26 -3.90 32.84
C ASN A 436 4.97 -4.98 31.79
N LYS A 437 3.78 -4.93 31.18
CA LYS A 437 3.26 -5.97 30.26
C LYS A 437 3.28 -7.36 30.90
N THR A 438 2.73 -7.45 32.13
CA THR A 438 2.66 -8.71 32.88
C THR A 438 1.24 -9.04 33.31
N VAL A 439 1.03 -10.33 33.54
CA VAL A 439 -0.18 -10.90 34.11
C VAL A 439 0.26 -11.66 35.37
N THR A 440 -0.32 -11.34 36.51
CA THR A 440 -0.01 -12.01 37.81
C THR A 440 -1.22 -12.83 38.21
N ASP A 441 -1.03 -14.11 38.53
CA ASP A 441 -2.05 -15.01 39.04
C ASP A 441 -2.40 -14.78 40.52
N GLU A 442 -3.37 -15.51 41.04
CA GLU A 442 -3.83 -15.41 42.43
C GLU A 442 -2.77 -15.85 43.43
N ASN A 443 -1.82 -16.67 43.01
CA ASN A 443 -0.67 -17.12 43.85
C ASN A 443 0.54 -16.16 43.82
N GLY A 444 0.41 -15.04 43.10
CA GLY A 444 1.46 -14.03 42.97
C GLY A 444 2.54 -14.38 41.95
N ASN A 445 2.36 -15.40 41.11
CA ASN A 445 3.27 -15.72 40.03
C ASN A 445 3.08 -14.75 38.85
N VAL A 446 4.18 -14.18 38.38
CA VAL A 446 4.18 -13.20 37.29
C VAL A 446 4.49 -13.89 35.95
N ALA A 447 3.62 -13.75 35.00
CA ALA A 447 3.82 -14.13 33.60
C ALA A 447 4.04 -12.87 32.75
N ASN A 448 5.04 -12.89 31.87
CA ASN A 448 5.31 -11.80 30.94
C ASN A 448 4.52 -12.03 29.65
N LEU A 449 3.89 -10.97 29.14
CA LEU A 449 3.35 -10.97 27.78
C LEU A 449 4.51 -10.99 26.77
N SER A 450 4.36 -11.77 25.71
CA SER A 450 5.41 -11.91 24.68
C SER A 450 5.81 -10.54 24.10
N ALA A 451 7.11 -10.32 23.98
CA ALA A 451 7.68 -9.18 23.28
C ALA A 451 7.64 -9.37 21.74
N ASP A 452 7.44 -10.60 21.26
CA ASP A 452 7.29 -10.90 19.83
C ASP A 452 5.94 -10.41 19.34
N ALA A 453 5.97 -9.44 18.43
CA ALA A 453 4.76 -8.90 17.80
C ALA A 453 3.94 -9.95 17.02
N ALA A 454 4.53 -11.09 16.62
CA ALA A 454 3.81 -12.18 15.99
C ALA A 454 2.96 -12.97 16.99
N LEU A 455 3.35 -12.98 18.26
CA LEU A 455 2.76 -13.75 19.34
C LEU A 455 1.95 -12.90 20.33
N LEU A 456 1.95 -11.57 20.19
CA LEU A 456 1.13 -10.64 20.97
C LEU A 456 0.00 -10.06 20.09
N ASN A 457 -1.19 -9.89 20.67
CA ASN A 457 -2.37 -9.39 19.92
C ASN A 457 -2.68 -10.22 18.67
N VAL A 458 -2.61 -11.55 18.76
CA VAL A 458 -2.93 -12.42 17.62
C VAL A 458 -4.43 -12.47 17.46
N LEU A 459 -4.93 -11.79 16.42
CA LEU A 459 -6.37 -11.66 16.17
C LEU A 459 -6.94 -12.95 15.59
N ALA A 460 -7.95 -13.49 16.26
CA ALA A 460 -8.78 -14.59 15.82
C ALA A 460 -10.18 -14.11 15.43
N THR A 461 -10.94 -14.91 14.68
CA THR A 461 -12.36 -14.61 14.37
C THR A 461 -13.19 -14.44 15.62
N ASN A 462 -12.90 -15.21 16.66
CA ASN A 462 -13.63 -15.30 17.92
C ASN A 462 -12.86 -14.76 19.14
N GLY A 463 -11.77 -14.00 18.96
CA GLY A 463 -11.04 -13.46 20.10
C GLY A 463 -9.66 -12.92 19.76
N VAL A 464 -8.84 -12.80 20.80
CA VAL A 464 -7.44 -12.41 20.72
C VAL A 464 -6.58 -13.31 21.60
N ILE A 465 -5.36 -13.60 21.14
CA ILE A 465 -4.40 -14.41 21.91
C ILE A 465 -3.24 -13.50 22.30
N HIS A 466 -2.84 -13.61 23.58
CA HIS A 466 -1.59 -13.06 24.11
C HIS A 466 -0.73 -14.21 24.61
N THR A 467 0.40 -14.44 24.01
CA THR A 467 1.35 -15.46 24.48
C THR A 467 2.01 -15.01 25.74
N ILE A 468 2.14 -15.92 26.71
CA ILE A 468 2.79 -15.71 28.00
C ILE A 468 3.85 -16.78 28.28
N ASP A 469 4.83 -16.42 29.11
CA ASP A 469 6.00 -17.26 29.45
C ASP A 469 5.81 -18.12 30.69
N ARG A 470 4.61 -18.09 31.29
CA ARG A 470 4.28 -18.87 32.49
C ARG A 470 2.83 -19.28 32.49
N VAL A 471 2.52 -20.47 33.01
CA VAL A 471 1.14 -20.93 33.27
C VAL A 471 0.59 -20.19 34.51
N LEU A 472 -0.61 -19.63 34.39
CA LEU A 472 -1.33 -18.95 35.48
C LEU A 472 -2.09 -19.97 36.31
N LEU A 473 -1.92 -19.91 37.63
CA LEU A 473 -2.52 -20.86 38.57
C LEU A 473 -3.65 -20.17 39.36
N PRO A 474 -4.88 -20.73 39.40
CA PRO A 474 -5.93 -20.26 40.29
C PRO A 474 -5.57 -20.68 41.75
N ASP A 475 -6.24 -20.06 42.75
CA ASP A 475 -6.20 -20.46 44.14
C ASP A 475 -6.72 -21.88 44.40
#